data_a8c28417bc003aa843f284ad4e694136
#
_entry.id   a8c28417bc003aa843f284ad4e694136
#
_cell.length_a   1.000
_cell.length_b   1.000
_cell.length_c   1.000
_cell.angle_alpha   90.00
_cell.angle_beta   90.00
_cell.angle_gamma   90.00
#
_symmetry.space_group_name_H-M   'P 1'
#
loop_
_entity.id
_entity.type
_entity.pdbx_description
1 polymer ?
#
loop_
_entity_poly.entity_id
_entity_poly.type
_entity_poly.pdbx_seq_one_letter_code
_entity_poly.pdbx_strand_id
1 'polypeptide(L)'
;MSRCAGVLMSISSLPSPYGIGTIGKAAYDFADFLKKSGQKIWQILPVGPTSYGDSPYQAFSTYAGNPYMIDLDFLVRDGLLTSKDLEGRKWGENPEEVDYAQIYETRFDVLRCAFKKFRKNNPKFKSFVKENADWLDNYALYMSVKKNNDMKAWTEWEDEDIKLRKPEAIAKYTAKFKSEIEFWKFVQFMFYQQWADFRK
;
A
#
# COMPACT_ATOMS: atom_id res chain seq x y z
N MET A 1 -15.62 28.77 -18.39
CA MET A 1 -14.86 28.00 -17.40
C MET A 1 -14.18 28.98 -16.44
N SER A 2 -14.34 28.85 -15.14
CA SER A 2 -13.63 29.68 -14.17
C SER A 2 -12.18 29.17 -14.04
N ARG A 3 -11.21 30.10 -13.98
CA ARG A 3 -9.81 29.75 -13.68
C ARG A 3 -9.70 29.30 -12.23
N CYS A 4 -8.92 28.27 -11.96
CA CYS A 4 -8.56 27.84 -10.61
C CYS A 4 -7.05 27.60 -10.53
N ALA A 5 -6.50 27.80 -9.33
CA ALA A 5 -5.11 27.52 -9.01
C ALA A 5 -5.00 26.24 -8.18
N GLY A 6 -3.90 25.55 -8.31
CA GLY A 6 -3.59 24.34 -7.56
C GLY A 6 -2.10 24.11 -7.40
N VAL A 7 -1.75 23.13 -6.60
CA VAL A 7 -0.36 22.74 -6.33
C VAL A 7 -0.18 21.28 -6.71
N LEU A 8 0.92 20.97 -7.39
CA LEU A 8 1.38 19.60 -7.60
C LEU A 8 2.33 19.25 -6.45
N MET A 9 2.00 18.22 -5.68
CA MET A 9 2.83 17.68 -4.61
C MET A 9 2.53 16.18 -4.47
N SER A 10 3.55 15.34 -4.57
CA SER A 10 3.38 13.91 -4.28
C SER A 10 3.12 13.68 -2.79
N ILE A 11 2.23 12.74 -2.47
CA ILE A 11 2.03 12.30 -1.08
C ILE A 11 3.33 11.75 -0.50
N SER A 12 4.10 11.01 -1.30
CA SER A 12 5.39 10.44 -0.88
C SER A 12 6.44 11.48 -0.49
N SER A 13 6.29 12.74 -0.94
CA SER A 13 7.19 13.85 -0.63
C SER A 13 6.80 14.64 0.62
N LEU A 14 5.70 14.28 1.26
CA LEU A 14 5.30 14.91 2.52
C LEU A 14 6.17 14.40 3.68
N PRO A 15 6.40 15.21 4.72
CA PRO A 15 7.19 14.79 5.88
C PRO A 15 6.51 13.63 6.61
N SER A 16 7.33 12.67 7.04
CA SER A 16 6.86 11.49 7.78
C SER A 16 7.99 10.93 8.65
N PRO A 17 7.72 10.46 9.86
CA PRO A 17 8.72 9.76 10.66
C PRO A 17 9.05 8.35 10.13
N TYR A 18 8.40 7.93 9.04
CA TYR A 18 8.49 6.57 8.48
C TYR A 18 9.20 6.52 7.13
N GLY A 19 10.08 7.50 6.87
CA GLY A 19 10.97 7.55 5.71
C GLY A 19 10.33 7.88 4.37
N ILE A 20 9.00 7.94 4.29
CA ILE A 20 8.23 8.32 3.09
C ILE A 20 6.89 8.92 3.52
N GLY A 21 6.39 9.89 2.77
CA GLY A 21 5.09 10.49 3.03
C GLY A 21 3.95 9.50 2.95
N THR A 22 2.98 9.65 3.85
CA THR A 22 1.81 8.76 4.02
C THR A 22 0.50 9.53 3.89
N ILE A 23 -0.62 8.80 3.79
CA ILE A 23 -1.99 9.34 3.88
C ILE A 23 -2.32 9.60 5.38
N GLY A 24 -1.40 10.30 6.06
CA GLY A 24 -1.45 10.58 7.48
C GLY A 24 -1.59 12.06 7.77
N LYS A 25 -1.26 12.43 9.01
CA LYS A 25 -1.42 13.80 9.51
C LYS A 25 -0.85 14.86 8.56
N ALA A 26 0.34 14.66 8.00
CA ALA A 26 0.96 15.63 7.10
C ALA A 26 0.14 15.87 5.82
N ALA A 27 -0.53 14.81 5.29
CA ALA A 27 -1.40 14.97 4.13
C ALA A 27 -2.66 15.78 4.46
N TYR A 28 -3.28 15.54 5.62
CA TYR A 28 -4.42 16.34 6.09
C TYR A 28 -4.02 17.79 6.35
N ASP A 29 -2.92 18.03 7.04
CA ASP A 29 -2.40 19.37 7.30
C ASP A 29 -2.10 20.14 6.00
N PHE A 30 -1.55 19.44 5.00
CA PHE A 30 -1.27 20.04 3.70
C PHE A 30 -2.57 20.38 2.93
N ALA A 31 -3.57 19.50 2.96
CA ALA A 31 -4.88 19.80 2.37
C ALA A 31 -5.53 21.02 3.04
N ASP A 32 -5.47 21.12 4.37
CA ASP A 32 -5.96 22.29 5.12
C ASP A 32 -5.18 23.57 4.78
N PHE A 33 -3.86 23.48 4.64
CA PHE A 33 -3.02 24.59 4.18
C PHE A 33 -3.43 25.08 2.79
N LEU A 34 -3.63 24.16 1.84
CA LEU A 34 -4.08 24.51 0.49
C LEU A 34 -5.44 25.21 0.52
N LYS A 35 -6.38 24.70 1.29
CA LYS A 35 -7.70 25.30 1.47
C LYS A 35 -7.60 26.71 2.04
N LYS A 36 -6.81 26.91 3.09
CA LYS A 36 -6.57 28.23 3.72
C LYS A 36 -5.88 29.22 2.76
N SER A 37 -4.99 28.71 1.89
CA SER A 37 -4.29 29.50 0.86
C SER A 37 -5.13 29.77 -0.39
N GLY A 38 -6.41 29.36 -0.41
CA GLY A 38 -7.32 29.59 -1.53
C GLY A 38 -7.08 28.68 -2.75
N GLN A 39 -6.20 27.68 -2.62
CA GLN A 39 -5.99 26.70 -3.68
C GLN A 39 -7.21 25.79 -3.84
N LYS A 40 -7.53 25.41 -5.07
CA LYS A 40 -8.72 24.60 -5.39
C LYS A 40 -8.38 23.18 -5.79
N ILE A 41 -7.13 22.93 -6.17
CA ILE A 41 -6.68 21.64 -6.68
C ILE A 41 -5.37 21.25 -5.98
N TRP A 42 -5.33 20.04 -5.47
CA TRP A 42 -4.09 19.35 -5.15
C TRP A 42 -3.89 18.25 -6.19
N GLN A 43 -2.90 18.41 -7.05
CA GLN A 43 -2.49 17.37 -7.99
C GLN A 43 -1.45 16.48 -7.33
N ILE A 44 -1.73 15.19 -7.28
CA ILE A 44 -0.82 14.15 -6.76
C ILE A 44 -0.25 13.32 -7.91
N LEU A 45 0.82 12.58 -7.64
CA LEU A 45 1.32 11.52 -8.52
C LEU A 45 0.49 10.24 -8.33
N PRO A 46 0.57 9.27 -9.27
CA PRO A 46 -0.12 7.99 -9.12
C PRO A 46 0.19 7.33 -7.77
N VAL A 47 -0.84 6.78 -7.14
CA VAL A 47 -0.76 6.17 -5.81
C VAL A 47 -0.72 4.64 -5.86
N GLY A 48 -0.41 4.06 -7.02
CA GLY A 48 -0.26 2.62 -7.23
C GLY A 48 1.06 2.08 -6.65
N PRO A 49 1.16 0.76 -6.45
CA PRO A 49 2.38 0.13 -5.94
C PRO A 49 3.51 0.29 -6.95
N THR A 50 4.64 0.79 -6.48
CA THR A 50 5.83 0.99 -7.33
C THR A 50 6.51 -0.33 -7.64
N SER A 51 7.16 -0.39 -8.81
CA SER A 51 7.98 -1.49 -9.29
C SER A 51 9.47 -1.20 -9.08
N TYR A 52 10.32 -1.94 -9.75
CA TYR A 52 11.75 -1.69 -9.77
C TYR A 52 12.04 -0.25 -10.27
N GLY A 53 12.87 0.47 -9.49
CA GLY A 53 13.18 1.88 -9.77
C GLY A 53 12.20 2.88 -9.12
N ASP A 54 11.21 2.40 -8.37
CA ASP A 54 10.32 3.18 -7.48
C ASP A 54 9.56 4.34 -8.15
N SER A 55 9.48 4.32 -9.49
CA SER A 55 8.71 5.30 -10.25
C SER A 55 7.20 5.12 -10.03
N PRO A 56 6.47 6.17 -9.65
CA PRO A 56 5.01 6.10 -9.48
C PRO A 56 4.29 5.82 -10.81
N TYR A 57 4.96 6.01 -11.96
CA TYR A 57 4.41 5.74 -13.29
C TYR A 57 4.64 4.31 -13.78
N GLN A 58 5.40 3.49 -13.02
CA GLN A 58 5.68 2.09 -13.34
C GLN A 58 4.99 1.14 -12.36
N ALA A 59 3.71 1.38 -12.10
CA ALA A 59 2.92 0.50 -11.27
C ALA A 59 2.64 -0.84 -11.97
N PHE A 60 2.76 -1.94 -11.24
CA PHE A 60 2.40 -3.27 -11.74
C PHE A 60 0.93 -3.65 -11.48
N SER A 61 0.13 -2.71 -11.01
CA SER A 61 -1.31 -2.85 -10.87
C SER A 61 -1.99 -1.50 -11.06
N THR A 62 -3.05 -1.48 -11.85
CA THR A 62 -3.88 -0.28 -12.08
C THR A 62 -4.79 0.03 -10.90
N TYR A 63 -5.18 -1.00 -10.15
CA TYR A 63 -6.17 -0.87 -9.09
C TYR A 63 -5.55 -0.82 -7.69
N ALA A 64 -4.44 -1.51 -7.46
CA ALA A 64 -3.86 -1.61 -6.13
C ALA A 64 -3.29 -0.27 -5.66
N GLY A 65 -3.46 0.03 -4.38
CA GLY A 65 -2.83 1.16 -3.72
C GLY A 65 -1.43 0.81 -3.20
N ASN A 66 -0.58 1.84 -3.08
CA ASN A 66 0.80 1.70 -2.62
C ASN A 66 0.85 1.45 -1.10
N PRO A 67 1.36 0.30 -0.66
CA PRO A 67 1.49 -0.02 0.76
C PRO A 67 2.35 0.98 1.56
N TYR A 68 3.28 1.67 0.90
CA TYR A 68 4.14 2.67 1.54
C TYR A 68 3.35 3.90 2.01
N MET A 69 2.22 4.20 1.39
CA MET A 69 1.38 5.35 1.73
C MET A 69 0.42 5.07 2.90
N ILE A 70 0.34 3.84 3.39
CA ILE A 70 -0.45 3.51 4.59
C ILE A 70 0.18 4.20 5.78
N ASP A 71 -0.56 5.04 6.47
CA ASP A 71 -0.10 5.72 7.68
C ASP A 71 -0.10 4.75 8.87
N LEU A 72 1.05 4.66 9.55
CA LEU A 72 1.24 3.71 10.65
C LEU A 72 0.67 4.24 11.96
N ASP A 73 0.61 5.56 12.16
CA ASP A 73 -0.02 6.15 13.35
C ASP A 73 -1.51 5.87 13.37
N PHE A 74 -2.15 5.83 12.20
CA PHE A 74 -3.56 5.42 12.12
C PHE A 74 -3.74 3.95 12.46
N LEU A 75 -2.79 3.07 12.14
CA LEU A 75 -2.83 1.68 12.58
C LEU A 75 -2.61 1.54 14.09
N VAL A 76 -1.80 2.42 14.69
CA VAL A 76 -1.66 2.50 16.17
C VAL A 76 -2.96 2.97 16.79
N ARG A 77 -3.55 4.06 16.29
CA ARG A 77 -4.85 4.58 16.75
C ARG A 77 -5.95 3.50 16.70
N ASP A 78 -5.95 2.71 15.64
CA ASP A 78 -6.96 1.66 15.42
C ASP A 78 -6.64 0.36 16.18
N GLY A 79 -5.57 0.33 17.01
CA GLY A 79 -5.20 -0.77 17.87
C GLY A 79 -4.56 -1.97 17.13
N LEU A 80 -4.19 -1.80 15.87
CA LEU A 80 -3.51 -2.82 15.06
C LEU A 80 -1.99 -2.83 15.30
N LEU A 81 -1.44 -1.70 15.74
CA LEU A 81 -0.05 -1.56 16.14
C LEU A 81 0.03 -0.95 17.55
N THR A 82 1.21 -1.00 18.13
CA THR A 82 1.59 -0.23 19.33
C THR A 82 2.85 0.57 19.01
N SER A 83 3.16 1.60 19.79
CA SER A 83 4.40 2.37 19.62
C SER A 83 5.64 1.46 19.66
N LYS A 84 5.61 0.40 20.48
CA LYS A 84 6.69 -0.60 20.56
C LYS A 84 6.93 -1.36 19.24
N ASP A 85 5.89 -1.55 18.43
CA ASP A 85 6.02 -2.20 17.13
C ASP A 85 6.80 -1.31 16.12
N LEU A 86 6.92 -0.01 16.42
CA LEU A 86 7.59 1.00 15.59
C LEU A 86 8.97 1.42 16.14
N GLU A 87 9.20 1.24 17.46
CA GLU A 87 10.44 1.59 18.13
C GLU A 87 11.64 0.81 17.56
N GLY A 88 12.79 1.50 17.41
CA GLY A 88 14.04 0.91 16.92
C GLY A 88 14.06 0.52 15.44
N ARG A 89 12.98 0.79 14.71
CA ARG A 89 12.91 0.54 13.26
C ARG A 89 13.71 1.59 12.49
N LYS A 90 14.40 1.15 11.46
CA LYS A 90 15.12 2.04 10.54
C LYS A 90 14.23 2.35 9.33
N TRP A 91 14.16 3.62 8.95
CA TRP A 91 13.33 4.11 7.85
C TRP A 91 14.13 4.85 6.78
N GLY A 92 15.45 4.82 6.85
CA GLY A 92 16.42 5.57 6.08
C GLY A 92 17.30 6.39 7.02
N GLU A 93 18.47 6.80 6.51
CA GLU A 93 19.46 7.59 7.28
C GLU A 93 19.29 9.09 7.03
N ASN A 94 18.90 9.48 5.81
CA ASN A 94 18.70 10.86 5.42
C ASN A 94 17.21 11.23 5.39
N PRO A 95 16.74 12.19 6.20
CA PRO A 95 15.34 12.61 6.20
C PRO A 95 14.89 13.35 4.93
N GLU A 96 15.84 13.78 4.08
CA GLU A 96 15.56 14.47 2.82
C GLU A 96 15.45 13.50 1.62
N GLU A 97 15.74 12.21 1.84
CA GLU A 97 15.75 11.20 0.79
C GLU A 97 14.93 9.97 1.21
N VAL A 98 14.27 9.35 0.22
CA VAL A 98 13.52 8.12 0.45
C VAL A 98 14.44 6.92 0.20
N ASP A 99 14.80 6.19 1.25
CA ASP A 99 15.50 4.91 1.15
C ASP A 99 14.49 3.77 0.91
N TYR A 100 14.17 3.53 -0.34
CA TYR A 100 13.18 2.52 -0.73
C TYR A 100 13.57 1.10 -0.31
N ALA A 101 14.85 0.76 -0.30
CA ALA A 101 15.31 -0.56 0.11
C ALA A 101 15.02 -0.78 1.60
N GLN A 102 15.40 0.18 2.45
CA GLN A 102 15.14 0.12 3.88
C GLN A 102 13.63 0.15 4.20
N ILE A 103 12.88 1.00 3.48
CA ILE A 103 11.42 1.07 3.66
C ILE A 103 10.77 -0.23 3.26
N TYR A 104 11.18 -0.85 2.15
CA TYR A 104 10.62 -2.12 1.71
C TYR A 104 10.69 -3.18 2.82
N GLU A 105 11.86 -3.39 3.40
CA GLU A 105 12.05 -4.38 4.46
C GLU A 105 11.23 -4.02 5.70
N THR A 106 11.40 -2.80 6.20
CA THR A 106 10.80 -2.36 7.47
C THR A 106 9.28 -2.25 7.39
N ARG A 107 8.74 -1.70 6.30
CA ARG A 107 7.30 -1.45 6.14
C ARG A 107 6.49 -2.74 6.14
N PHE A 108 6.93 -3.73 5.38
CA PHE A 108 6.19 -4.99 5.31
C PHE A 108 6.26 -5.78 6.61
N ASP A 109 7.36 -5.71 7.35
CA ASP A 109 7.46 -6.30 8.68
C ASP A 109 6.43 -5.68 9.65
N VAL A 110 6.31 -4.36 9.65
CA VAL A 110 5.34 -3.64 10.50
C VAL A 110 3.90 -3.97 10.08
N LEU A 111 3.61 -3.97 8.78
CA LEU A 111 2.27 -4.34 8.28
C LEU A 111 1.92 -5.79 8.63
N ARG A 112 2.89 -6.70 8.71
CA ARG A 112 2.65 -8.07 9.20
C ARG A 112 2.34 -8.10 10.70
N CYS A 113 2.96 -7.24 11.50
CA CYS A 113 2.58 -7.11 12.92
C CYS A 113 1.12 -6.65 13.05
N ALA A 114 0.71 -5.66 12.25
CA ALA A 114 -0.69 -5.21 12.21
C ALA A 114 -1.65 -6.33 11.75
N PHE A 115 -1.28 -7.08 10.72
CA PHE A 115 -2.10 -8.19 10.21
C PHE A 115 -2.32 -9.30 11.26
N LYS A 116 -1.33 -9.60 12.10
CA LYS A 116 -1.47 -10.60 13.18
C LYS A 116 -2.55 -10.20 14.20
N LYS A 117 -2.75 -8.90 14.43
CA LYS A 117 -3.77 -8.36 15.35
C LYS A 117 -5.12 -8.11 14.66
N PHE A 118 -5.12 -8.12 13.33
CA PHE A 118 -6.33 -7.81 12.55
C PHE A 118 -7.38 -8.91 12.65
N ARG A 119 -8.63 -8.53 12.92
CA ARG A 119 -9.76 -9.45 12.98
C ARG A 119 -10.31 -9.71 11.57
N LYS A 120 -10.00 -10.87 11.00
CA LYS A 120 -10.42 -11.28 9.64
C LYS A 120 -11.94 -11.39 9.46
N ASN A 121 -12.71 -11.48 10.55
CA ASN A 121 -14.17 -11.48 10.51
C ASN A 121 -14.79 -10.07 10.47
N ASN A 122 -13.97 -9.01 10.38
CA ASN A 122 -14.44 -7.63 10.26
C ASN A 122 -15.42 -7.48 9.07
N PRO A 123 -16.66 -7.00 9.29
CA PRO A 123 -17.66 -6.88 8.22
C PRO A 123 -17.23 -5.95 7.08
N LYS A 124 -16.56 -4.83 7.38
CA LYS A 124 -16.05 -3.89 6.37
C LYS A 124 -14.99 -4.54 5.49
N PHE A 125 -14.13 -5.35 6.08
CA PHE A 125 -13.11 -6.10 5.32
C PHE A 125 -13.78 -7.12 4.39
N LYS A 126 -14.77 -7.87 4.88
CA LYS A 126 -15.51 -8.85 4.05
C LYS A 126 -16.24 -8.18 2.89
N SER A 127 -16.87 -7.01 3.15
CA SER A 127 -17.52 -6.21 2.10
C SER A 127 -16.51 -5.76 1.06
N PHE A 128 -15.40 -5.16 1.50
CA PHE A 128 -14.31 -4.72 0.62
C PHE A 128 -13.77 -5.84 -0.27
N VAL A 129 -13.49 -7.02 0.31
CA VAL A 129 -13.01 -8.18 -0.45
C VAL A 129 -14.04 -8.64 -1.48
N LYS A 130 -15.32 -8.66 -1.12
CA LYS A 130 -16.41 -9.06 -2.03
C LYS A 130 -16.59 -8.04 -3.17
N GLU A 131 -16.59 -6.77 -2.86
CA GLU A 131 -16.80 -5.68 -3.82
C GLU A 131 -15.66 -5.49 -4.82
N ASN A 132 -14.46 -5.94 -4.46
CA ASN A 132 -13.24 -5.81 -5.25
C ASN A 132 -12.68 -7.15 -5.74
N ALA A 133 -13.47 -8.22 -5.70
CA ALA A 133 -13.00 -9.58 -6.00
C ALA A 133 -12.46 -9.76 -7.43
N ASP A 134 -12.94 -8.95 -8.37
CA ASP A 134 -12.55 -8.95 -9.79
C ASP A 134 -11.05 -8.66 -10.00
N TRP A 135 -10.47 -7.78 -9.21
CA TRP A 135 -9.05 -7.45 -9.29
C TRP A 135 -8.25 -7.92 -8.07
N LEU A 136 -8.82 -7.82 -6.86
CA LEU A 136 -8.13 -8.02 -5.59
C LEU A 136 -7.64 -9.46 -5.40
N ASP A 137 -8.45 -10.44 -5.81
CA ASP A 137 -8.08 -11.86 -5.72
C ASP A 137 -6.85 -12.16 -6.60
N ASN A 138 -6.85 -11.63 -7.83
CA ASN A 138 -5.76 -11.77 -8.77
C ASN A 138 -4.49 -11.05 -8.29
N TYR A 139 -4.64 -9.83 -7.79
CA TYR A 139 -3.52 -9.06 -7.25
C TYR A 139 -2.88 -9.76 -6.04
N ALA A 140 -3.69 -10.21 -5.09
CA ALA A 140 -3.19 -10.86 -3.89
C ALA A 140 -2.50 -12.20 -4.19
N LEU A 141 -3.04 -12.99 -5.14
CA LEU A 141 -2.38 -14.20 -5.63
C LEU A 141 -1.05 -13.87 -6.33
N TYR A 142 -1.05 -12.89 -7.24
CA TYR A 142 0.17 -12.45 -7.94
C TYR A 142 1.27 -12.05 -6.95
N MET A 143 0.95 -11.21 -5.97
CA MET A 143 1.93 -10.76 -4.98
C MET A 143 2.44 -11.91 -4.10
N SER A 144 1.59 -12.88 -3.79
CA SER A 144 1.98 -14.07 -3.02
C SER A 144 2.94 -14.96 -3.80
N VAL A 145 2.67 -15.17 -5.08
CA VAL A 145 3.56 -15.94 -5.97
C VAL A 145 4.87 -15.17 -6.20
N LYS A 146 4.79 -13.87 -6.49
CA LYS A 146 5.96 -13.00 -6.70
C LYS A 146 6.90 -13.02 -5.49
N LYS A 147 6.36 -12.91 -4.28
CA LYS A 147 7.14 -13.01 -3.05
C LYS A 147 7.83 -14.38 -2.90
N ASN A 148 7.16 -15.47 -3.25
CA ASN A 148 7.74 -16.83 -3.21
C ASN A 148 8.82 -17.04 -4.29
N ASN A 149 8.90 -16.15 -5.27
CA ASN A 149 9.92 -16.12 -6.31
C ASN A 149 10.87 -14.91 -6.13
N ASP A 150 11.25 -14.59 -4.90
CA ASP A 150 12.22 -13.55 -4.55
C ASP A 150 11.95 -12.19 -5.20
N MET A 151 10.68 -11.83 -5.34
CA MET A 151 10.21 -10.60 -5.98
C MET A 151 10.60 -10.44 -7.47
N LYS A 152 11.04 -11.51 -8.13
CA LYS A 152 11.36 -11.52 -9.56
C LYS A 152 10.14 -11.17 -10.44
N ALA A 153 10.40 -10.73 -11.66
CA ALA A 153 9.35 -10.55 -12.65
C ALA A 153 8.64 -11.87 -12.96
N TRP A 154 7.35 -11.82 -13.28
CA TRP A 154 6.58 -13.06 -13.54
C TRP A 154 7.14 -13.86 -14.73
N THR A 155 7.81 -13.20 -15.67
CA THR A 155 8.50 -13.83 -16.80
C THR A 155 9.67 -14.73 -16.39
N GLU A 156 10.23 -14.51 -15.20
CA GLU A 156 11.38 -15.25 -14.65
C GLU A 156 10.97 -16.35 -13.65
N TRP A 157 9.65 -16.54 -13.43
CA TRP A 157 9.18 -17.62 -12.56
C TRP A 157 9.44 -18.98 -13.22
N GLU A 158 9.72 -20.00 -12.43
CA GLU A 158 10.05 -21.34 -12.95
C GLU A 158 8.80 -22.12 -13.38
N ASP A 159 7.69 -21.97 -12.67
CA ASP A 159 6.45 -22.72 -12.94
C ASP A 159 5.67 -22.07 -14.11
N GLU A 160 5.77 -22.67 -15.29
CA GLU A 160 5.09 -22.21 -16.51
C GLU A 160 3.57 -22.21 -16.39
N ASP A 161 3.01 -23.12 -15.61
CA ASP A 161 1.56 -23.24 -15.50
C ASP A 161 0.95 -22.05 -14.75
N ILE A 162 1.65 -21.52 -13.73
CA ILE A 162 1.20 -20.29 -13.06
C ILE A 162 1.46 -19.04 -13.91
N LYS A 163 2.54 -18.99 -14.70
CA LYS A 163 2.76 -17.90 -15.67
C LYS A 163 1.59 -17.82 -16.66
N LEU A 164 1.20 -18.98 -17.20
CA LEU A 164 0.08 -19.10 -18.15
C LEU A 164 -1.30 -19.06 -17.47
N ARG A 165 -1.34 -18.90 -16.14
CA ARG A 165 -2.57 -18.83 -15.35
C ARG A 165 -3.52 -20.03 -15.56
N LYS A 166 -2.96 -21.24 -15.70
CA LYS A 166 -3.78 -22.46 -15.84
C LYS A 166 -4.65 -22.64 -14.58
N PRO A 167 -5.92 -23.05 -14.72
CA PRO A 167 -6.86 -23.16 -13.59
C PRO A 167 -6.34 -24.02 -12.43
N GLU A 168 -5.69 -25.14 -12.76
CA GLU A 168 -5.12 -26.05 -11.75
C GLU A 168 -3.98 -25.40 -10.98
N ALA A 169 -3.11 -24.64 -11.67
CA ALA A 169 -2.03 -23.90 -11.03
C ALA A 169 -2.58 -22.79 -10.14
N ILE A 170 -3.58 -22.03 -10.61
CA ILE A 170 -4.26 -21.01 -9.80
C ILE A 170 -4.82 -21.64 -8.53
N ALA A 171 -5.56 -22.76 -8.64
CA ALA A 171 -6.12 -23.45 -7.48
C ALA A 171 -5.03 -23.93 -6.51
N LYS A 172 -3.96 -24.57 -7.03
CA LYS A 172 -2.80 -25.03 -6.26
C LYS A 172 -2.14 -23.89 -5.47
N TYR A 173 -1.83 -22.78 -6.14
CA TYR A 173 -1.15 -21.66 -5.52
C TYR A 173 -2.05 -20.87 -4.57
N THR A 174 -3.34 -20.78 -4.86
CA THR A 174 -4.32 -20.17 -3.95
C THR A 174 -4.42 -20.95 -2.64
N ALA A 175 -4.46 -22.28 -2.72
CA ALA A 175 -4.45 -23.13 -1.53
C ALA A 175 -3.12 -23.02 -0.76
N LYS A 176 -1.98 -23.07 -1.48
CA LYS A 176 -0.63 -22.99 -0.89
C LYS A 176 -0.40 -21.68 -0.17
N PHE A 177 -0.83 -20.54 -0.72
CA PHE A 177 -0.54 -19.21 -0.19
C PHE A 177 -1.70 -18.52 0.50
N LYS A 178 -2.67 -19.26 1.00
CA LYS A 178 -3.89 -18.72 1.61
C LYS A 178 -3.62 -17.58 2.60
N SER A 179 -2.67 -17.76 3.53
CA SER A 179 -2.33 -16.73 4.54
C SER A 179 -1.68 -15.49 3.93
N GLU A 180 -0.85 -15.67 2.91
CA GLU A 180 -0.17 -14.57 2.21
C GLU A 180 -1.16 -13.76 1.37
N ILE A 181 -2.08 -14.43 0.70
CA ILE A 181 -3.19 -13.81 -0.05
C ILE A 181 -4.05 -12.96 0.90
N GLU A 182 -4.39 -13.49 2.08
CA GLU A 182 -5.14 -12.73 3.08
C GLU A 182 -4.37 -11.50 3.58
N PHE A 183 -3.05 -11.61 3.73
CA PHE A 183 -2.20 -10.46 4.07
C PHE A 183 -2.25 -9.37 2.99
N TRP A 184 -2.11 -9.71 1.72
CA TRP A 184 -2.18 -8.72 0.65
C TRP A 184 -3.56 -8.08 0.52
N LYS A 185 -4.64 -8.84 0.75
CA LYS A 185 -6.00 -8.29 0.83
C LYS A 185 -6.15 -7.31 2.00
N PHE A 186 -5.58 -7.64 3.16
CA PHE A 186 -5.56 -6.76 4.31
C PHE A 186 -4.79 -5.46 4.01
N VAL A 187 -3.62 -5.53 3.40
CA VAL A 187 -2.83 -4.36 3.02
C VAL A 187 -3.64 -3.43 2.12
N GLN A 188 -4.30 -3.97 1.10
CA GLN A 188 -5.16 -3.17 0.23
C GLN A 188 -6.37 -2.58 0.96
N PHE A 189 -6.98 -3.33 1.86
CA PHE A 189 -8.07 -2.81 2.69
C PHE A 189 -7.63 -1.63 3.55
N MET A 190 -6.45 -1.68 4.19
CA MET A 190 -5.92 -0.56 4.98
C MET A 190 -5.67 0.67 4.12
N PHE A 191 -5.06 0.50 2.95
CA PHE A 191 -4.85 1.60 2.02
C PHE A 191 -6.17 2.26 1.62
N TYR A 192 -7.13 1.47 1.14
CA TYR A 192 -8.39 2.00 0.65
C TYR A 192 -9.25 2.62 1.74
N GLN A 193 -9.17 2.12 2.97
CA GLN A 193 -9.85 2.72 4.10
C GLN A 193 -9.31 4.11 4.40
N GLN A 194 -7.99 4.25 4.51
CA GLN A 194 -7.34 5.55 4.74
C GLN A 194 -7.54 6.50 3.57
N TRP A 195 -7.45 5.99 2.34
CA TRP A 195 -7.69 6.78 1.14
C TRP A 195 -9.12 7.29 1.03
N ALA A 196 -10.11 6.45 1.33
CA ALA A 196 -11.51 6.86 1.32
C ALA A 196 -11.82 7.91 2.40
N ASP A 197 -11.21 7.80 3.58
CA ASP A 197 -11.37 8.79 4.65
C ASP A 197 -10.69 10.12 4.31
N PHE A 198 -9.52 10.07 3.70
CA PHE A 198 -8.79 11.27 3.26
C PHE A 198 -9.53 12.06 2.17
N ARG A 199 -10.32 11.40 1.34
CA ARG A 199 -11.06 12.04 0.24
C ARG A 199 -12.40 12.67 0.65
N LYS A 200 -12.82 12.56 1.90
CA LYS A 200 -14.04 13.22 2.45
C LYS A 200 -13.79 14.69 2.75
#